data_0a07008c9025daec680e116fea139880
#
_entry.id   0a07008c9025daec680e116fea139880
#
_cell.length_a   1.000
_cell.length_b   1.000
_cell.length_c   1.000
_cell.angle_alpha   90.00
_cell.angle_beta   90.00
_cell.angle_gamma   90.00
#
_symmetry.space_group_name_H-M   'P 1'
#
loop_
_entity.id
_entity.type
_entity.pdbx_description
1 polymer ?
#
loop_
_entity_poly.entity_id
_entity_poly.type
_entity_poly.pdbx_seq_one_letter_code
_entity_poly.pdbx_strand_id
1 'polypeptide(L)'
;LLTVKSAALKNEKGGTSSGPVSPRFVEECLAGVPGLEALALCCDDAASAFVQPVGSPVQIPVMKMGVNDGFWKVFSFRFLEGKPFTEADFRSGMPVAVIARSLAKRLYGEGSAVGQTLSLDFTSFRVVGVVDDVSYLMDRVFSQVWYPYTQVPDFEERVRYSEARMPGLGPLKVYMLVKDKADIGKVREAVADNVRRFNQSLNVDGKREFSLLGQPDRHWESIFRYWSNVEPDIVGDLSRYGVIFLLLLLVPAVSLSGMADSRMERRLGELGVRRAFGAPKGAL
;
A
#
# COMPACT_ATOMS: atom_id res chain seq x y z
N LEU A 1 -10.53 4.65 1.58
CA LEU A 1 -9.72 3.44 1.52
C LEU A 1 -9.24 3.06 2.92
N LEU A 2 -9.45 1.81 3.30
CA LEU A 2 -8.91 1.20 4.51
C LEU A 2 -7.91 0.10 4.11
N THR A 3 -6.94 -0.18 4.98
CA THR A 3 -5.85 -1.13 4.66
C THR A 3 -5.60 -2.06 5.85
N VAL A 4 -5.47 -3.36 5.58
CA VAL A 4 -4.91 -4.35 6.49
C VAL A 4 -3.60 -4.87 5.88
N LYS A 5 -2.48 -4.46 6.45
CA LYS A 5 -1.14 -4.85 5.97
C LYS A 5 -0.68 -6.16 6.61
N SER A 6 -0.97 -6.32 7.87
CA SER A 6 -0.56 -7.49 8.64
C SER A 6 -1.43 -7.69 9.87
N ALA A 7 -1.37 -8.87 10.42
CA ALA A 7 -1.94 -9.24 11.69
C ALA A 7 -0.87 -9.85 12.59
N ALA A 8 -1.17 -10.01 13.85
CA ALA A 8 -0.33 -10.71 14.82
C ALA A 8 -1.09 -11.90 15.41
N LEU A 9 -0.41 -13.00 15.56
CA LEU A 9 -0.89 -14.18 16.26
C LEU A 9 0.03 -14.47 17.44
N LYS A 10 -0.51 -14.36 18.64
CA LYS A 10 0.17 -14.80 19.87
C LYS A 10 -0.02 -16.30 20.03
N ASN A 11 1.06 -17.02 20.24
CA ASN A 11 1.05 -18.47 20.41
C ASN A 11 0.99 -18.87 21.89
N GLU A 12 0.78 -20.16 22.13
CA GLU A 12 0.68 -20.77 23.48
C GLU A 12 1.88 -20.50 24.38
N LYS A 13 3.06 -20.27 23.81
CA LYS A 13 4.33 -20.03 24.53
C LYS A 13 4.62 -18.54 24.75
N GLY A 14 3.66 -17.66 24.42
CA GLY A 14 3.81 -16.21 24.53
C GLY A 14 4.60 -15.56 23.40
N GLY A 15 5.09 -16.32 22.42
CA GLY A 15 5.70 -15.77 21.21
C GLY A 15 4.64 -15.16 20.29
N THR A 16 5.01 -14.12 19.57
CA THR A 16 4.14 -13.46 18.59
C THR A 16 4.69 -13.67 17.19
N SER A 17 3.86 -14.21 16.31
CA SER A 17 4.11 -14.25 14.87
C SER A 17 3.31 -13.13 14.20
N SER A 18 3.88 -12.47 13.22
CA SER A 18 3.16 -11.42 12.45
C SER A 18 3.37 -11.61 10.95
N GLY A 19 2.37 -11.24 10.18
CA GLY A 19 2.40 -11.34 8.72
C GLY A 19 1.09 -10.88 8.10
N PRO A 20 1.00 -10.85 6.78
CA PRO A 20 -0.26 -10.62 6.10
C PRO A 20 -1.31 -11.65 6.49
N VAL A 21 -2.54 -11.50 6.03
CA VAL A 21 -3.66 -12.34 6.44
C VAL A 21 -3.90 -13.49 5.47
N SER A 22 -4.57 -14.53 5.96
CA SER A 22 -4.92 -15.69 5.14
C SER A 22 -6.22 -15.47 4.35
N PRO A 23 -6.44 -16.23 3.26
CA PRO A 23 -7.73 -16.22 2.56
C PRO A 23 -8.91 -16.57 3.48
N ARG A 24 -8.75 -17.53 4.39
CA ARG A 24 -9.75 -17.89 5.38
C ARG A 24 -10.15 -16.71 6.26
N PHE A 25 -9.15 -15.97 6.78
CA PHE A 25 -9.43 -14.77 7.58
C PHE A 25 -10.17 -13.70 6.75
N VAL A 26 -9.80 -13.50 5.51
CA VAL A 26 -10.49 -12.57 4.60
C VAL A 26 -11.96 -12.99 4.44
N GLU A 27 -12.22 -14.26 4.20
CA GLU A 27 -13.57 -14.80 3.99
C GLU A 27 -14.43 -14.69 5.27
N GLU A 28 -13.91 -15.10 6.42
CA GLU A 28 -14.64 -15.10 7.69
C GLU A 28 -14.81 -13.70 8.32
N CYS A 29 -13.83 -12.80 8.14
CA CYS A 29 -13.78 -11.54 8.89
C CYS A 29 -14.01 -10.30 8.06
N LEU A 30 -13.68 -10.31 6.76
CA LEU A 30 -13.70 -9.11 5.93
C LEU A 30 -14.72 -9.19 4.80
N ALA A 31 -14.96 -10.38 4.24
CA ALA A 31 -15.98 -10.56 3.22
C ALA A 31 -17.37 -10.31 3.82
N GLY A 32 -18.22 -9.57 3.09
CA GLY A 32 -19.59 -9.29 3.53
C GLY A 32 -19.73 -8.26 4.65
N VAL A 33 -18.66 -7.59 5.08
CA VAL A 33 -18.77 -6.48 6.05
C VAL A 33 -19.64 -5.37 5.48
N PRO A 34 -20.71 -4.94 6.20
CA PRO A 34 -21.59 -3.88 5.73
C PRO A 34 -20.84 -2.57 5.50
N GLY A 35 -21.16 -1.85 4.42
CA GLY A 35 -20.52 -0.58 4.07
C GLY A 35 -19.29 -0.72 3.18
N LEU A 36 -18.81 -1.94 2.89
CA LEU A 36 -17.78 -2.18 1.88
C LEU A 36 -18.37 -2.20 0.47
N GLU A 37 -17.65 -1.62 -0.47
CA GLU A 37 -17.93 -1.67 -1.90
C GLU A 37 -17.12 -2.75 -2.59
N ALA A 38 -15.82 -2.83 -2.28
CA ALA A 38 -14.91 -3.80 -2.86
C ALA A 38 -13.73 -4.12 -1.92
N LEU A 39 -13.17 -5.33 -2.11
CA LEU A 39 -11.94 -5.78 -1.46
C LEU A 39 -10.88 -6.06 -2.53
N ALA A 40 -9.75 -5.37 -2.45
CA ALA A 40 -8.56 -5.70 -3.21
C ALA A 40 -7.64 -6.56 -2.35
N LEU A 41 -7.28 -7.71 -2.86
CA LEU A 41 -6.37 -8.66 -2.24
C LEU A 41 -5.10 -8.72 -3.08
N CYS A 42 -3.96 -8.51 -2.44
CA CYS A 42 -2.65 -8.55 -3.09
C CYS A 42 -1.77 -9.60 -2.43
N CYS A 43 -1.16 -10.45 -3.25
CA CYS A 43 -0.17 -11.43 -2.85
C CYS A 43 1.16 -11.06 -3.50
N ASP A 44 2.25 -11.16 -2.72
CA ASP A 44 3.60 -10.85 -3.15
C ASP A 44 3.70 -9.42 -3.72
N ASP A 45 4.00 -8.46 -2.85
CA ASP A 45 4.21 -7.07 -3.26
C ASP A 45 5.33 -6.98 -4.29
N ALA A 46 4.98 -6.57 -5.51
CA ALA A 46 5.92 -6.24 -6.57
C ALA A 46 7.19 -7.12 -6.57
N ALA A 47 7.02 -8.45 -6.57
CA ALA A 47 8.13 -9.40 -6.60
C ALA A 47 8.84 -9.35 -7.96
N SER A 48 10.18 -9.48 -7.94
CA SER A 48 10.96 -9.59 -9.16
C SER A 48 10.67 -10.88 -9.90
N ALA A 49 10.52 -10.80 -11.20
CA ALA A 49 10.23 -11.90 -12.10
C ALA A 49 10.88 -11.70 -13.47
N PHE A 50 10.82 -12.71 -14.29
CA PHE A 50 11.24 -12.62 -15.68
C PHE A 50 10.05 -12.89 -16.62
N VAL A 51 9.88 -12.00 -17.59
CA VAL A 51 8.91 -12.15 -18.65
C VAL A 51 9.63 -12.44 -19.96
N GLN A 52 9.07 -13.31 -20.75
CA GLN A 52 9.61 -13.75 -22.03
C GLN A 52 8.46 -13.87 -23.04
N PRO A 53 8.58 -13.27 -24.24
CA PRO A 53 7.65 -13.55 -25.33
C PRO A 53 7.75 -15.01 -25.73
N VAL A 54 6.65 -15.63 -26.13
CA VAL A 54 6.66 -17.00 -26.59
C VAL A 54 7.57 -17.15 -27.82
N GLY A 55 8.50 -18.10 -27.76
CA GLY A 55 9.46 -18.36 -28.83
C GLY A 55 10.68 -17.44 -28.85
N SER A 56 10.83 -16.50 -27.91
CA SER A 56 12.01 -15.66 -27.77
C SER A 56 12.92 -16.19 -26.66
N PRO A 57 14.25 -16.20 -26.83
CA PRO A 57 15.18 -16.52 -25.75
C PRO A 57 15.42 -15.36 -24.78
N VAL A 58 14.91 -14.16 -25.08
CA VAL A 58 15.20 -12.94 -24.33
C VAL A 58 14.29 -12.85 -23.10
N GLN A 59 14.89 -12.87 -21.93
CA GLN A 59 14.21 -12.63 -20.65
C GLN A 59 14.27 -11.16 -20.25
N ILE A 60 13.16 -10.59 -19.85
CA ILE A 60 13.03 -9.21 -19.43
C ILE A 60 12.69 -9.21 -17.95
N PRO A 61 13.53 -8.60 -17.08
CA PRO A 61 13.21 -8.47 -15.67
C PRO A 61 12.05 -7.49 -15.50
N VAL A 62 11.08 -7.89 -14.68
CA VAL A 62 9.86 -7.13 -14.37
C VAL A 62 9.49 -7.26 -12.91
N MET A 63 8.65 -6.36 -12.45
CA MET A 63 7.93 -6.53 -11.18
C MET A 63 6.56 -7.13 -11.46
N LYS A 64 6.19 -8.16 -10.70
CA LYS A 64 4.89 -8.84 -10.79
C LYS A 64 4.12 -8.71 -9.49
N MET A 65 2.78 -8.76 -9.57
CA MET A 65 1.90 -8.72 -8.41
C MET A 65 0.70 -9.65 -8.64
N GLY A 66 0.49 -10.58 -7.72
CA GLY A 66 -0.72 -11.39 -7.69
C GLY A 66 -1.87 -10.62 -7.07
N VAL A 67 -3.02 -10.51 -7.77
CA VAL A 67 -4.17 -9.73 -7.30
C VAL A 67 -5.49 -10.49 -7.54
N ASN A 68 -6.58 -10.05 -6.89
CA ASN A 68 -7.93 -10.51 -7.22
C ASN A 68 -8.62 -9.55 -8.20
N ASP A 69 -9.82 -9.92 -8.63
CA ASP A 69 -10.67 -9.08 -9.48
C ASP A 69 -11.10 -7.76 -8.81
N GLY A 70 -11.30 -7.78 -7.49
CA GLY A 70 -11.64 -6.59 -6.70
C GLY A 70 -10.56 -5.50 -6.71
N PHE A 71 -9.32 -5.87 -7.02
CA PHE A 71 -8.21 -4.92 -7.15
C PHE A 71 -8.50 -3.80 -8.16
N TRP A 72 -9.10 -4.15 -9.28
CA TRP A 72 -9.45 -3.22 -10.35
C TRP A 72 -10.62 -2.28 -9.99
N LYS A 73 -11.45 -2.66 -9.01
CA LYS A 73 -12.52 -1.81 -8.48
C LYS A 73 -12.01 -0.83 -7.43
N VAL A 74 -11.05 -1.27 -6.61
CA VAL A 74 -10.45 -0.45 -5.54
C VAL A 74 -9.48 0.56 -6.09
N PHE A 75 -8.67 0.17 -7.08
CA PHE A 75 -7.67 1.00 -7.70
C PHE A 75 -8.07 1.31 -9.14
N SER A 76 -8.20 2.60 -9.45
CA SER A 76 -8.61 3.07 -10.77
C SER A 76 -7.43 3.09 -11.73
N PHE A 77 -7.30 2.05 -12.56
CA PHE A 77 -6.33 1.99 -13.63
C PHE A 77 -6.90 2.52 -14.94
N ARG A 78 -6.08 3.21 -15.72
CA ARG A 78 -6.41 3.59 -17.07
C ARG A 78 -6.06 2.45 -18.03
N PHE A 79 -7.06 1.72 -18.49
CA PHE A 79 -6.88 0.71 -19.53
C PHE A 79 -6.71 1.39 -20.90
N LEU A 80 -5.67 1.01 -21.61
CA LEU A 80 -5.36 1.48 -22.98
C LEU A 80 -5.86 0.48 -24.02
N GLU A 81 -5.75 -0.83 -23.69
CA GLU A 81 -6.26 -1.91 -24.51
C GLU A 81 -6.92 -2.98 -23.62
N GLY A 82 -7.93 -3.65 -24.15
CA GLY A 82 -8.62 -4.73 -23.44
C GLY A 82 -9.34 -4.26 -22.17
N LYS A 83 -9.37 -5.14 -21.17
CA LYS A 83 -10.08 -4.94 -19.90
C LYS A 83 -9.43 -5.73 -18.78
N PRO A 84 -9.75 -5.43 -17.49
CA PRO A 84 -9.31 -6.24 -16.38
C PRO A 84 -9.86 -7.67 -16.49
N PHE A 85 -9.16 -8.65 -15.89
CA PHE A 85 -9.75 -9.96 -15.70
C PHE A 85 -10.93 -9.88 -14.70
N THR A 86 -11.91 -10.73 -14.93
CA THR A 86 -13.16 -10.76 -14.18
C THR A 86 -13.10 -11.70 -12.98
N GLU A 87 -14.11 -11.62 -12.11
CA GLU A 87 -14.30 -12.60 -11.04
C GLU A 87 -14.41 -14.04 -11.59
N ALA A 88 -15.03 -14.23 -12.76
CA ALA A 88 -15.12 -15.53 -13.40
C ALA A 88 -13.73 -16.05 -13.84
N ASP A 89 -12.90 -15.18 -14.43
CA ASP A 89 -11.52 -15.54 -14.81
C ASP A 89 -10.69 -15.88 -13.56
N PHE A 90 -10.87 -15.11 -12.48
CA PHE A 90 -10.19 -15.34 -11.23
C PHE A 90 -10.59 -16.66 -10.56
N ARG A 91 -11.89 -16.93 -10.45
CA ARG A 91 -12.42 -18.16 -9.83
C ARG A 91 -12.14 -19.44 -10.65
N SER A 92 -12.13 -19.32 -11.97
CA SER A 92 -11.82 -20.46 -12.85
C SER A 92 -10.32 -20.77 -12.93
N GLY A 93 -9.47 -19.97 -12.28
CA GLY A 93 -8.02 -20.15 -12.33
C GLY A 93 -7.44 -19.93 -13.73
N MET A 94 -8.03 -19.05 -14.54
CA MET A 94 -7.53 -18.77 -15.88
C MET A 94 -6.16 -18.07 -15.79
N PRO A 95 -5.15 -18.54 -16.52
CA PRO A 95 -3.83 -17.92 -16.58
C PRO A 95 -3.86 -16.68 -17.47
N VAL A 96 -4.36 -15.57 -16.91
CA VAL A 96 -4.50 -14.28 -17.57
C VAL A 96 -3.64 -13.24 -16.90
N ALA A 97 -3.18 -12.24 -17.65
CA ALA A 97 -2.38 -11.15 -17.14
C ALA A 97 -2.84 -9.81 -17.71
N VAL A 98 -2.72 -8.78 -16.90
CA VAL A 98 -2.75 -7.37 -17.31
C VAL A 98 -1.32 -6.86 -17.23
N ILE A 99 -0.87 -6.11 -18.24
CA ILE A 99 0.51 -5.64 -18.31
C ILE A 99 0.57 -4.11 -18.48
N ALA A 100 1.67 -3.52 -18.03
CA ALA A 100 1.96 -2.10 -18.22
C ALA A 100 2.27 -1.78 -19.69
N ARG A 101 1.93 -0.56 -20.13
CA ARG A 101 2.18 -0.09 -21.49
C ARG A 101 3.65 -0.23 -21.91
N SER A 102 4.57 0.20 -21.06
CA SER A 102 6.01 0.11 -21.35
C SER A 102 6.47 -1.33 -21.57
N LEU A 103 5.90 -2.27 -20.82
CA LEU A 103 6.19 -3.69 -20.99
C LEU A 103 5.56 -4.24 -22.29
N ALA A 104 4.30 -3.88 -22.58
CA ALA A 104 3.62 -4.27 -23.81
C ALA A 104 4.44 -3.84 -25.04
N LYS A 105 4.92 -2.60 -25.06
CA LYS A 105 5.76 -2.07 -26.14
C LYS A 105 7.11 -2.81 -26.27
N ARG A 106 7.73 -3.19 -25.16
CA ARG A 106 8.99 -3.95 -25.16
C ARG A 106 8.82 -5.38 -25.68
N LEU A 107 7.67 -6.01 -25.39
CA LEU A 107 7.40 -7.41 -25.78
C LEU A 107 6.86 -7.53 -27.20
N TYR A 108 5.99 -6.63 -27.63
CA TYR A 108 5.19 -6.78 -28.87
C TYR A 108 5.34 -5.59 -29.83
N GLY A 109 6.18 -4.59 -29.51
CA GLY A 109 6.36 -3.40 -30.33
C GLY A 109 5.10 -2.50 -30.34
N GLU A 110 4.74 -2.03 -31.55
CA GLU A 110 3.54 -1.18 -31.76
C GLU A 110 2.26 -2.01 -32.05
N GLY A 111 2.35 -3.33 -32.02
CA GLY A 111 1.20 -4.22 -32.19
C GLY A 111 0.36 -4.34 -30.92
N SER A 112 -0.91 -4.79 -31.06
CA SER A 112 -1.75 -5.09 -29.89
C SER A 112 -1.17 -6.21 -29.06
N ALA A 113 -1.07 -6.00 -27.76
CA ALA A 113 -0.64 -7.02 -26.80
C ALA A 113 -1.80 -7.92 -26.34
N VAL A 114 -3.03 -7.44 -26.42
CA VAL A 114 -4.21 -8.19 -25.98
C VAL A 114 -4.40 -9.45 -26.86
N GLY A 115 -4.62 -10.58 -26.21
CA GLY A 115 -4.71 -11.89 -26.84
C GLY A 115 -3.38 -12.60 -27.05
N GLN A 116 -2.26 -11.89 -26.93
CA GLN A 116 -0.92 -12.49 -26.99
C GLN A 116 -0.63 -13.30 -25.73
N THR A 117 0.34 -14.21 -25.84
CA THR A 117 0.80 -15.01 -24.71
C THR A 117 2.21 -14.60 -24.31
N LEU A 118 2.43 -14.44 -23.01
CA LEU A 118 3.74 -14.25 -22.40
C LEU A 118 4.05 -15.40 -21.44
N SER A 119 5.32 -15.70 -21.25
CA SER A 119 5.79 -16.57 -20.18
C SER A 119 6.27 -15.70 -19.02
N LEU A 120 5.68 -15.88 -17.84
CA LEU A 120 6.06 -15.23 -16.58
C LEU A 120 6.63 -16.32 -15.66
N ASP A 121 7.93 -16.27 -15.38
CA ASP A 121 8.63 -17.30 -14.62
C ASP A 121 8.29 -18.72 -15.08
N PHE A 122 8.38 -18.96 -16.40
CA PHE A 122 8.10 -20.22 -17.09
C PHE A 122 6.62 -20.64 -17.14
N THR A 123 5.70 -19.85 -16.58
CA THR A 123 4.25 -20.09 -16.69
C THR A 123 3.66 -19.20 -17.78
N SER A 124 2.84 -19.80 -18.65
CA SER A 124 2.22 -19.08 -19.77
C SER A 124 0.97 -18.35 -19.33
N PHE A 125 0.88 -17.05 -19.63
CA PHE A 125 -0.27 -16.20 -19.36
C PHE A 125 -0.75 -15.54 -20.65
N ARG A 126 -2.06 -15.46 -20.83
CA ARG A 126 -2.68 -14.68 -21.91
C ARG A 126 -2.89 -13.23 -21.45
N VAL A 127 -2.42 -12.28 -22.22
CA VAL A 127 -2.66 -10.85 -21.96
C VAL A 127 -4.12 -10.52 -22.25
N VAL A 128 -4.84 -9.99 -21.26
CA VAL A 128 -6.26 -9.59 -21.39
C VAL A 128 -6.44 -8.08 -21.35
N GLY A 129 -5.43 -7.34 -20.87
CA GLY A 129 -5.48 -5.89 -20.83
C GLY A 129 -4.10 -5.26 -20.74
N VAL A 130 -4.01 -4.02 -21.22
CA VAL A 130 -2.84 -3.16 -21.10
C VAL A 130 -3.28 -1.90 -20.37
N VAL A 131 -2.56 -1.56 -19.31
CA VAL A 131 -2.80 -0.35 -18.52
C VAL A 131 -1.69 0.67 -18.73
N ASP A 132 -1.99 1.93 -18.46
CA ASP A 132 -0.97 2.96 -18.43
C ASP A 132 0.09 2.68 -17.36
N ASP A 133 1.30 3.18 -17.55
CA ASP A 133 2.39 2.93 -16.61
C ASP A 133 2.09 3.55 -15.25
N VAL A 134 2.35 2.79 -14.19
CA VAL A 134 2.20 3.23 -12.80
C VAL A 134 3.53 3.75 -12.29
N SER A 135 3.52 4.85 -11.55
CA SER A 135 4.73 5.37 -10.92
C SER A 135 5.26 4.42 -9.85
N TYR A 136 6.57 4.22 -9.82
CA TYR A 136 7.26 3.47 -8.76
C TYR A 136 6.99 4.00 -7.35
N LEU A 137 6.65 5.28 -7.23
CA LEU A 137 6.28 5.89 -5.94
C LEU A 137 4.93 5.40 -5.39
N MET A 138 4.14 4.72 -6.22
CA MET A 138 2.86 4.11 -5.82
C MET A 138 3.08 2.65 -5.39
N ASP A 139 3.87 2.43 -4.37
CA ASP A 139 4.35 1.13 -3.87
C ASP A 139 3.27 0.05 -3.71
N ARG A 140 2.04 0.46 -3.39
CA ARG A 140 0.91 -0.45 -3.14
C ARG A 140 0.33 -1.08 -4.40
N VAL A 141 0.51 -0.44 -5.54
CA VAL A 141 -0.11 -0.83 -6.81
C VAL A 141 0.92 -0.97 -7.94
N PHE A 142 2.16 -0.50 -7.68
CA PHE A 142 3.22 -0.57 -8.66
C PHE A 142 3.55 -2.01 -9.02
N SER A 143 3.42 -2.29 -10.30
CA SER A 143 3.90 -3.52 -10.93
C SER A 143 3.98 -3.31 -12.44
N GLN A 144 4.53 -4.24 -13.17
CA GLN A 144 4.52 -4.27 -14.63
C GLN A 144 3.64 -5.39 -15.16
N VAL A 145 3.36 -6.39 -14.31
CA VAL A 145 2.48 -7.52 -14.60
C VAL A 145 1.59 -7.79 -13.41
N TRP A 146 0.27 -7.77 -13.61
CA TRP A 146 -0.74 -8.16 -12.63
C TRP A 146 -1.44 -9.43 -13.11
N TYR A 147 -1.59 -10.41 -12.24
CA TYR A 147 -2.21 -11.69 -12.56
C TYR A 147 -3.00 -12.24 -11.36
N PRO A 148 -3.93 -13.17 -11.54
CA PRO A 148 -4.67 -13.76 -10.42
C PRO A 148 -3.74 -14.37 -9.39
N TYR A 149 -3.84 -14.00 -8.12
CA TYR A 149 -2.94 -14.53 -7.10
C TYR A 149 -3.06 -16.04 -6.91
N THR A 150 -4.17 -16.65 -7.35
CA THR A 150 -4.37 -18.10 -7.39
C THR A 150 -3.37 -18.81 -8.31
N GLN A 151 -2.73 -18.06 -9.21
CA GLN A 151 -1.68 -18.55 -10.12
C GLN A 151 -0.26 -18.34 -9.54
N VAL A 152 -0.13 -17.82 -8.32
CA VAL A 152 1.17 -17.77 -7.63
C VAL A 152 1.63 -19.22 -7.40
N PRO A 153 2.86 -19.59 -7.77
CA PRO A 153 3.38 -20.93 -7.52
C PRO A 153 3.23 -21.32 -6.04
N ASP A 154 2.77 -22.54 -5.82
CA ASP A 154 2.59 -23.13 -4.48
C ASP A 154 1.66 -22.32 -3.54
N PHE A 155 0.78 -21.45 -4.09
CA PHE A 155 -0.11 -20.61 -3.28
C PHE A 155 -0.95 -21.41 -2.30
N GLU A 156 -1.62 -22.45 -2.76
CA GLU A 156 -2.48 -23.30 -1.93
C GLU A 156 -1.68 -24.05 -0.85
N GLU A 157 -0.48 -24.52 -1.19
CA GLU A 157 0.40 -25.20 -0.24
C GLU A 157 0.91 -24.20 0.83
N ARG A 158 1.32 -23.02 0.43
CA ARG A 158 1.73 -21.93 1.34
C ARG A 158 0.58 -21.56 2.29
N VAL A 159 -0.63 -21.42 1.77
CA VAL A 159 -1.83 -21.11 2.59
C VAL A 159 -2.09 -22.24 3.57
N ARG A 160 -2.13 -23.49 3.11
CA ARG A 160 -2.35 -24.67 3.98
C ARG A 160 -1.29 -24.79 5.08
N TYR A 161 -0.02 -24.60 4.73
CA TYR A 161 1.08 -24.62 5.69
C TYR A 161 0.96 -23.50 6.73
N SER A 162 0.62 -22.30 6.28
CA SER A 162 0.42 -21.14 7.15
C SER A 162 -0.75 -21.36 8.09
N GLU A 163 -1.91 -21.75 7.59
CA GLU A 163 -3.10 -22.02 8.39
C GLU A 163 -2.89 -23.12 9.46
N ALA A 164 -2.15 -24.17 9.13
CA ALA A 164 -1.87 -25.24 10.08
C ALA A 164 -1.01 -24.79 11.28
N ARG A 165 -0.11 -23.84 11.09
CA ARG A 165 0.83 -23.36 12.10
C ARG A 165 0.46 -22.02 12.72
N MET A 166 -0.04 -21.13 11.92
CA MET A 166 -0.34 -19.74 12.24
C MET A 166 -1.72 -19.36 11.66
N PRO A 167 -2.80 -19.94 12.20
CA PRO A 167 -4.13 -19.74 11.66
C PRO A 167 -4.48 -18.24 11.58
N GLY A 168 -5.06 -17.85 10.46
CA GLY A 168 -5.39 -16.47 10.15
C GLY A 168 -4.25 -15.65 9.51
N LEU A 169 -2.97 -16.09 9.65
CA LEU A 169 -1.86 -15.49 8.91
C LEU A 169 -1.67 -16.18 7.56
N GLY A 170 -1.25 -15.41 6.56
CA GLY A 170 -1.09 -15.91 5.19
C GLY A 170 -0.41 -14.90 4.27
N PRO A 171 -0.59 -15.02 2.95
CA PRO A 171 0.15 -14.21 2.00
C PRO A 171 -0.59 -12.94 1.54
N LEU A 172 -1.79 -12.62 2.07
CA LEU A 172 -2.65 -11.58 1.51
C LEU A 172 -2.59 -10.25 2.28
N LYS A 173 -2.32 -9.17 1.58
CA LYS A 173 -2.61 -7.80 2.02
C LYS A 173 -3.98 -7.38 1.51
N VAL A 174 -4.70 -6.62 2.30
CA VAL A 174 -6.10 -6.27 1.99
C VAL A 174 -6.26 -4.75 1.93
N TYR A 175 -6.88 -4.30 0.86
CA TYR A 175 -7.35 -2.92 0.71
C TYR A 175 -8.86 -2.93 0.54
N MET A 176 -9.54 -2.12 1.35
CA MET A 176 -10.99 -2.10 1.43
C MET A 176 -11.51 -0.76 0.94
N LEU A 177 -12.35 -0.78 -0.09
CA LEU A 177 -13.08 0.39 -0.56
C LEU A 177 -14.39 0.48 0.24
N VAL A 178 -14.55 1.56 1.00
CA VAL A 178 -15.76 1.84 1.77
C VAL A 178 -16.66 2.73 0.92
N LYS A 179 -17.95 2.43 0.87
CA LYS A 179 -18.95 3.17 0.07
C LYS A 179 -19.02 4.64 0.48
N ASP A 180 -19.08 4.90 1.79
CA ASP A 180 -19.13 6.26 2.34
C ASP A 180 -18.05 6.42 3.44
N LYS A 181 -17.43 7.59 3.48
CA LYS A 181 -16.47 7.94 4.54
C LYS A 181 -17.11 7.94 5.93
N ALA A 182 -18.41 8.23 6.02
CA ALA A 182 -19.16 8.17 7.27
C ALA A 182 -19.27 6.76 7.85
N ASP A 183 -19.17 5.72 7.02
CA ASP A 183 -19.28 4.33 7.44
C ASP A 183 -17.96 3.72 7.93
N ILE A 184 -16.85 4.44 7.84
CA ILE A 184 -15.53 3.93 8.27
C ILE A 184 -15.55 3.43 9.71
N GLY A 185 -16.22 4.15 10.63
CA GLY A 185 -16.35 3.73 12.03
C GLY A 185 -17.09 2.41 12.17
N LYS A 186 -18.23 2.29 11.48
CA LYS A 186 -19.06 1.07 11.48
C LYS A 186 -18.32 -0.12 10.87
N VAL A 187 -17.57 0.10 9.77
CA VAL A 187 -16.74 -0.93 9.15
C VAL A 187 -15.68 -1.43 10.11
N ARG A 188 -14.98 -0.51 10.80
CA ARG A 188 -13.96 -0.88 11.81
C ARG A 188 -14.55 -1.69 12.96
N GLU A 189 -15.70 -1.27 13.47
CA GLU A 189 -16.41 -1.97 14.54
C GLU A 189 -16.85 -3.36 14.09
N ALA A 190 -17.46 -3.48 12.92
CA ALA A 190 -17.86 -4.77 12.36
C ALA A 190 -16.65 -5.71 12.13
N VAL A 191 -15.53 -5.19 11.65
CA VAL A 191 -14.29 -5.96 11.53
C VAL A 191 -13.80 -6.41 12.90
N ALA A 192 -13.79 -5.52 13.91
CA ALA A 192 -13.38 -5.88 15.27
C ALA A 192 -14.26 -6.97 15.88
N ASP A 193 -15.59 -6.91 15.63
CA ASP A 193 -16.53 -7.94 16.07
C ASP A 193 -16.28 -9.29 15.38
N ASN A 194 -15.99 -9.26 14.09
CA ASN A 194 -15.63 -10.46 13.33
C ASN A 194 -14.33 -11.07 13.85
N VAL A 195 -13.32 -10.25 14.14
CA VAL A 195 -12.06 -10.71 14.75
C VAL A 195 -12.29 -11.34 16.13
N ARG A 196 -13.18 -10.76 16.94
CA ARG A 196 -13.55 -11.37 18.24
C ARG A 196 -14.16 -12.77 18.06
N ARG A 197 -15.07 -12.93 17.08
CA ARG A 197 -15.67 -14.24 16.75
C ARG A 197 -14.64 -15.22 16.20
N PHE A 198 -13.76 -14.72 15.32
CA PHE A 198 -12.66 -15.53 14.78
C PHE A 198 -11.74 -16.05 15.90
N ASN A 199 -11.39 -15.20 16.87
CA ASN A 199 -10.63 -15.61 18.05
C ASN A 199 -11.34 -16.70 18.87
N GLN A 200 -12.65 -16.61 19.03
CA GLN A 200 -13.41 -17.66 19.72
C GLN A 200 -13.31 -19.01 19.01
N SER A 201 -13.30 -19.01 17.66
CA SER A 201 -13.13 -20.22 16.86
C SER A 201 -11.71 -20.80 16.90
N LEU A 202 -10.71 -19.91 17.03
CA LEU A 202 -9.30 -20.35 17.13
C LEU A 202 -8.90 -20.85 18.52
N ASN A 203 -9.59 -20.37 19.54
CA ASN A 203 -9.12 -20.41 20.92
C ASN A 203 -9.89 -21.45 21.74
N VAL A 204 -9.99 -22.68 21.23
CA VAL A 204 -10.62 -23.80 21.95
C VAL A 204 -9.93 -24.03 23.30
N ASP A 205 -8.62 -23.69 23.41
CA ASP A 205 -7.79 -23.92 24.61
C ASP A 205 -7.36 -22.64 25.35
N GLY A 206 -7.86 -21.45 24.98
CA GLY A 206 -7.51 -20.18 25.66
C GLY A 206 -6.07 -19.67 25.45
N LYS A 207 -5.33 -20.23 24.48
CA LYS A 207 -3.88 -20.05 24.37
C LYS A 207 -3.40 -19.28 23.13
N ARG A 208 -4.29 -19.00 22.18
CA ARG A 208 -3.95 -18.29 20.94
C ARG A 208 -4.78 -17.03 20.83
N GLU A 209 -4.18 -15.94 20.42
CA GLU A 209 -4.87 -14.67 20.22
C GLU A 209 -4.45 -14.06 18.91
N PHE A 210 -5.41 -13.86 18.01
CA PHE A 210 -5.21 -13.16 16.75
C PHE A 210 -5.61 -11.69 16.89
N SER A 211 -4.79 -10.77 16.43
CA SER A 211 -5.03 -9.34 16.51
C SER A 211 -4.67 -8.64 15.20
N LEU A 212 -5.51 -7.68 14.82
CA LEU A 212 -5.21 -6.78 13.71
C LEU A 212 -4.38 -5.55 14.15
N LEU A 213 -4.01 -5.42 15.41
CA LEU A 213 -3.17 -4.33 15.91
C LEU A 213 -3.74 -2.95 15.56
N GLY A 214 -5.04 -2.75 15.84
CA GLY A 214 -5.75 -1.50 15.56
C GLY A 214 -6.17 -1.28 14.11
N GLN A 215 -5.79 -2.18 13.18
CA GLN A 215 -6.24 -2.09 11.78
C GLN A 215 -7.73 -2.52 11.64
N PRO A 216 -8.40 -2.11 10.57
CA PRO A 216 -7.89 -1.50 9.33
C PRO A 216 -7.54 -0.02 9.45
N ASP A 217 -6.37 0.36 8.92
CA ASP A 217 -5.89 1.74 8.93
C ASP A 217 -6.51 2.56 7.79
N ARG A 218 -6.79 3.83 8.04
CA ARG A 218 -7.00 4.79 6.95
C ARG A 218 -5.68 5.00 6.19
N HIS A 219 -5.79 5.48 4.96
CA HIS A 219 -4.61 5.67 4.12
C HIS A 219 -3.51 6.51 4.79
N TRP A 220 -3.87 7.62 5.45
CA TRP A 220 -2.91 8.47 6.15
C TRP A 220 -2.37 7.84 7.46
N GLU A 221 -3.19 7.05 8.19
CA GLU A 221 -2.77 6.32 9.39
C GLU A 221 -1.71 5.27 9.05
N SER A 222 -1.89 4.60 7.91
CA SER A 222 -0.97 3.56 7.44
C SER A 222 0.43 4.08 7.07
N ILE A 223 0.62 5.41 6.90
CA ILE A 223 1.92 6.04 6.69
C ILE A 223 2.75 6.00 7.98
N PHE A 224 2.10 6.14 9.14
CA PHE A 224 2.75 6.08 10.44
C PHE A 224 2.98 4.65 10.96
N ARG A 225 2.47 3.64 10.25
CA ARG A 225 2.74 2.24 10.58
C ARG A 225 4.06 1.78 9.97
N TYR A 226 5.19 2.12 10.63
CA TYR A 226 6.52 1.70 10.18
C TYR A 226 6.71 0.19 10.26
N TRP A 227 6.30 -0.39 11.38
CA TRP A 227 6.35 -1.83 11.62
C TRP A 227 4.96 -2.42 11.51
N SER A 228 4.83 -3.45 10.71
CA SER A 228 3.54 -4.11 10.47
C SER A 228 2.94 -4.73 11.72
N ASN A 229 3.76 -5.05 12.71
CA ASN A 229 3.41 -5.77 13.94
C ASN A 229 3.25 -4.85 15.18
N VAL A 230 3.19 -3.54 14.99
CA VAL A 230 3.03 -2.57 16.08
C VAL A 230 1.91 -1.59 15.73
N GLU A 231 1.10 -1.22 16.71
CA GLU A 231 0.16 -0.11 16.55
C GLU A 231 0.91 1.21 16.36
N PRO A 232 0.49 2.07 15.40
CA PRO A 232 1.16 3.33 15.17
C PRO A 232 0.89 4.31 16.32
N ASP A 233 1.95 4.86 16.89
CA ASP A 233 1.87 6.00 17.80
C ASP A 233 1.84 7.33 17.01
N ILE A 234 0.70 7.61 16.39
CA ILE A 234 0.53 8.76 15.52
C ILE A 234 0.82 10.08 16.25
N VAL A 235 0.39 10.21 17.52
CA VAL A 235 0.59 11.44 18.30
C VAL A 235 2.07 11.62 18.63
N GLY A 236 2.74 10.56 19.07
CA GLY A 236 4.18 10.60 19.37
C GLY A 236 5.01 10.89 18.13
N ASP A 237 4.70 10.26 17.00
CA ASP A 237 5.41 10.49 15.74
C ASP A 237 5.19 11.91 15.21
N LEU A 238 3.95 12.41 15.23
CA LEU A 238 3.63 13.77 14.79
C LEU A 238 4.35 14.81 15.67
N SER A 239 4.40 14.59 16.98
CA SER A 239 5.11 15.45 17.93
C SER A 239 6.61 15.46 17.65
N ARG A 240 7.20 14.29 17.41
CA ARG A 240 8.63 14.13 17.08
C ARG A 240 9.00 14.86 15.79
N TYR A 241 8.22 14.69 14.72
CA TYR A 241 8.44 15.41 13.47
C TYR A 241 8.18 16.91 13.61
N GLY A 242 7.19 17.31 14.40
CA GLY A 242 6.91 18.71 14.72
C GLY A 242 8.11 19.39 15.37
N VAL A 243 8.73 18.75 16.36
CA VAL A 243 9.94 19.26 17.03
C VAL A 243 11.11 19.37 16.04
N ILE A 244 11.36 18.32 15.23
CA ILE A 244 12.43 18.35 14.23
C ILE A 244 12.20 19.50 13.24
N PHE A 245 10.98 19.68 12.76
CA PHE A 245 10.64 20.74 11.82
C PHE A 245 10.83 22.14 12.44
N LEU A 246 10.42 22.31 13.70
CA LEU A 246 10.64 23.55 14.45
C LEU A 246 12.14 23.88 14.57
N LEU A 247 12.97 22.89 14.92
CA LEU A 247 14.42 23.06 14.99
C LEU A 247 15.03 23.44 13.64
N LEU A 248 14.57 22.78 12.54
CA LEU A 248 15.02 23.11 11.18
C LEU A 248 14.63 24.54 10.76
N LEU A 249 13.48 25.06 11.21
CA LEU A 249 13.07 26.44 10.96
C LEU A 249 13.82 27.47 11.82
N LEU A 250 14.24 27.06 13.01
CA LEU A 250 14.93 27.96 13.94
C LEU A 250 16.28 28.42 13.41
N VAL A 251 17.04 27.56 12.73
CA VAL A 251 18.34 27.90 12.17
C VAL A 251 18.26 29.03 11.13
N PRO A 252 17.43 28.96 10.07
CA PRO A 252 17.28 30.08 9.14
C PRO A 252 16.66 31.31 9.80
N ALA A 253 15.76 31.16 10.77
CA ALA A 253 15.15 32.29 11.48
C ALA A 253 16.20 33.08 12.24
N VAL A 254 17.10 32.41 12.99
CA VAL A 254 18.20 33.06 13.72
C VAL A 254 19.17 33.72 12.74
N SER A 255 19.49 33.05 11.62
CA SER A 255 20.38 33.58 10.58
C SER A 255 19.79 34.84 9.92
N LEU A 256 18.49 34.84 9.64
CA LEU A 256 17.78 36.02 9.09
C LEU A 256 17.76 37.18 10.08
N SER A 257 17.55 36.91 11.38
CA SER A 257 17.59 37.92 12.43
C SER A 257 18.98 38.58 12.50
N GLY A 258 20.04 37.79 12.52
CA GLY A 258 21.42 38.33 12.51
C GLY A 258 21.75 39.18 11.28
N MET A 259 21.24 38.78 10.09
CA MET A 259 21.39 39.60 8.88
C MET A 259 20.58 40.90 8.94
N ALA A 260 19.39 40.87 9.54
CA ALA A 260 18.56 42.05 9.74
C ALA A 260 19.23 43.05 10.70
N ASP A 261 19.77 42.53 11.81
CA ASP A 261 20.50 43.37 12.81
C ASP A 261 21.75 43.99 12.15
N SER A 262 22.57 43.27 11.43
CA SER A 262 23.73 43.79 10.72
C SER A 262 23.37 44.87 9.68
N ARG A 263 22.23 44.71 8.98
CA ARG A 263 21.73 45.76 8.05
C ARG A 263 21.22 46.98 8.79
N MET A 264 20.58 46.78 9.93
CA MET A 264 20.10 47.90 10.78
C MET A 264 21.28 48.70 11.36
N GLU A 265 22.31 48.04 11.87
CA GLU A 265 23.53 48.70 12.37
C GLU A 265 24.20 49.59 11.32
N ARG A 266 24.32 49.09 10.08
CA ARG A 266 24.87 49.89 8.96
C ARG A 266 23.99 51.10 8.61
N ARG A 267 22.68 51.01 8.77
CA ARG A 267 21.74 52.11 8.51
C ARG A 267 21.65 53.12 9.69
N LEU A 268 22.00 52.73 10.91
CA LEU A 268 21.99 53.62 12.09
C LEU A 268 22.85 54.84 11.86
N GLY A 269 24.01 54.71 11.20
CA GLY A 269 24.87 55.83 10.84
C GLY A 269 24.18 56.79 9.86
N GLU A 270 23.54 56.28 8.84
CA GLU A 270 22.80 57.09 7.84
C GLU A 270 21.57 57.80 8.48
N LEU A 271 20.84 57.07 9.34
CA LEU A 271 19.69 57.59 10.06
C LEU A 271 20.11 58.69 11.05
N GLY A 272 21.26 58.51 11.70
CA GLY A 272 21.82 59.51 12.60
C GLY A 272 22.17 60.80 11.87
N VAL A 273 22.81 60.68 10.70
CA VAL A 273 23.14 61.85 9.88
C VAL A 273 21.88 62.56 9.37
N ARG A 274 20.89 61.81 8.83
CA ARG A 274 19.63 62.38 8.34
C ARG A 274 18.87 63.09 9.46
N ARG A 275 18.88 62.56 10.69
CA ARG A 275 18.24 63.18 11.86
C ARG A 275 18.97 64.44 12.31
N ALA A 276 20.30 64.49 12.24
CA ALA A 276 21.10 65.67 12.53
C ALA A 276 20.82 66.82 11.53
N PHE A 277 20.46 66.49 10.28
CA PHE A 277 20.05 67.47 9.27
C PHE A 277 18.55 67.76 9.25
N GLY A 278 17.80 67.37 10.33
CA GLY A 278 16.41 67.82 10.53
C GLY A 278 15.35 66.96 9.83
N ALA A 279 15.62 65.72 9.41
CA ALA A 279 14.63 64.87 8.78
C ALA A 279 13.49 64.49 9.76
N PRO A 280 12.20 64.69 9.41
CA PRO A 280 11.08 64.33 10.27
C PRO A 280 10.94 62.81 10.43
N LYS A 281 10.36 62.39 11.58
CA LYS A 281 10.22 60.95 11.93
C LYS A 281 9.49 60.10 10.89
N GLY A 282 8.69 60.66 9.99
CA GLY A 282 7.99 59.95 8.91
C GLY A 282 8.80 59.78 7.64
N ALA A 283 10.02 60.37 7.55
CA ALA A 283 10.92 60.28 6.39
C ALA A 283 12.17 59.40 6.70
N LEU A 284 12.24 58.82 7.87
CA LEU A 284 13.24 57.90 8.39
C LEU A 284 12.72 56.48 8.30
#